data_0a91e5089810ab81884c63aea137ea23
#
_entry.id   0a91e5089810ab81884c63aea137ea23
#
_cell.length_a   1.000
_cell.length_b   1.000
_cell.length_c   1.000
_cell.angle_alpha   90.00
_cell.angle_beta   90.00
_cell.angle_gamma   90.00
#
_symmetry.space_group_name_H-M   'P 1'
#
loop_
_entity.id
_entity.type
_entity.pdbx_description
1 polymer ?
#
loop_
_entity_poly.entity_id
_entity_poly.type
_entity_poly.pdbx_seq_one_letter_code
_entity_poly.pdbx_strand_id
1 'polypeptide(L)'
;MSVSDKPVMIVTGSRKGIGKYLVEHYLKQGYIVEGCSRGAADISDTNYKHHELDVADEKAVRGMIADITKRHGRIDALLNNAAIASMNHVLLTPAKTANRMLEVNVTGTMLFCRDVAKVMMRRKYGRIVNFTTIVAPIALAGEAIYAASKAAVVTFTRILAFELGQWGVTCNSFGATPIMTDMIRGVPQDKINAVVNNLAIKRLGTHADCANVCDFFVSPSSDNITGQVIYLGGVT
;
A
#
# COMPACT_ATOMS: atom_id res chain seq x y z
N MET A 1 -30.91 3.68 8.17
CA MET A 1 -30.11 2.48 7.86
C MET A 1 -29.09 2.32 8.98
N SER A 2 -29.08 1.17 9.67
CA SER A 2 -28.07 0.92 10.70
C SER A 2 -26.71 0.88 10.05
N VAL A 3 -25.77 1.73 10.50
CA VAL A 3 -24.36 1.67 10.11
C VAL A 3 -23.87 0.28 10.55
N SER A 4 -23.32 -0.48 9.63
CA SER A 4 -22.73 -1.79 9.95
C SER A 4 -21.61 -1.61 10.98
N ASP A 5 -21.58 -2.45 12.01
CA ASP A 5 -20.49 -2.47 13.00
C ASP A 5 -19.16 -3.02 12.44
N LYS A 6 -19.20 -3.56 11.22
CA LYS A 6 -18.00 -4.09 10.56
C LYS A 6 -16.98 -2.98 10.25
N PRO A 7 -15.68 -3.22 10.49
CA PRO A 7 -14.66 -2.26 10.11
C PRO A 7 -14.56 -2.12 8.59
N VAL A 8 -14.26 -0.90 8.12
CA VAL A 8 -14.15 -0.56 6.70
C VAL A 8 -12.69 -0.34 6.34
N MET A 9 -12.23 -1.07 5.33
CA MET A 9 -10.86 -0.99 4.84
C MET A 9 -10.81 -0.58 3.37
N ILE A 10 -9.85 0.28 3.03
CA ILE A 10 -9.52 0.58 1.64
C ILE A 10 -8.22 -0.15 1.26
N VAL A 11 -8.22 -0.83 0.10
CA VAL A 11 -7.03 -1.46 -0.48
C VAL A 11 -6.81 -0.90 -1.88
N THR A 12 -5.73 -0.15 -2.10
CA THR A 12 -5.39 0.32 -3.45
C THR A 12 -4.62 -0.73 -4.22
N GLY A 13 -4.80 -0.81 -5.55
CA GLY A 13 -4.17 -1.85 -6.38
C GLY A 13 -4.77 -3.23 -6.15
N SER A 14 -6.07 -3.32 -5.87
CA SER A 14 -6.77 -4.52 -5.38
C SER A 14 -7.07 -5.58 -6.42
N ARG A 15 -6.84 -5.32 -7.73
CA ARG A 15 -7.25 -6.23 -8.80
C ARG A 15 -6.45 -7.53 -8.86
N LYS A 16 -5.17 -7.51 -8.50
CA LYS A 16 -4.25 -8.65 -8.65
C LYS A 16 -3.11 -8.63 -7.62
N GLY A 17 -2.33 -9.72 -7.57
CA GLY A 17 -1.14 -9.84 -6.74
C GLY A 17 -1.43 -9.64 -5.26
N ILE A 18 -0.55 -8.92 -4.56
CA ILE A 18 -0.65 -8.66 -3.12
C ILE A 18 -1.98 -8.01 -2.76
N GLY A 19 -2.42 -7.00 -3.54
CA GLY A 19 -3.67 -6.29 -3.26
C GLY A 19 -4.90 -7.19 -3.32
N LYS A 20 -5.01 -8.09 -4.32
CA LYS A 20 -6.10 -9.08 -4.38
C LYS A 20 -6.08 -10.02 -3.19
N TYR A 21 -4.91 -10.55 -2.85
CA TYR A 21 -4.75 -11.42 -1.69
C TYR A 21 -5.19 -10.73 -0.39
N LEU A 22 -4.80 -9.47 -0.18
CA LEU A 22 -5.19 -8.71 1.01
C LEU A 22 -6.70 -8.44 1.06
N VAL A 23 -7.35 -8.14 -0.06
CA VAL A 23 -8.82 -8.04 -0.12
C VAL A 23 -9.46 -9.34 0.36
N GLU A 24 -9.08 -10.48 -0.22
CA GLU A 24 -9.62 -11.80 0.15
C GLU A 24 -9.33 -12.16 1.62
N HIS A 25 -8.15 -11.78 2.13
CA HIS A 25 -7.74 -11.98 3.52
C HIS A 25 -8.64 -11.20 4.49
N TYR A 26 -8.86 -9.90 4.25
CA TYR A 26 -9.66 -9.07 5.14
C TYR A 26 -11.16 -9.30 5.02
N LEU A 27 -11.67 -9.71 3.86
CA LEU A 27 -13.05 -10.20 3.73
C LEU A 27 -13.31 -11.39 4.65
N LYS A 28 -12.36 -12.37 4.71
CA LYS A 28 -12.45 -13.52 5.63
C LYS A 28 -12.39 -13.11 7.11
N GLN A 29 -11.74 -11.99 7.42
CA GLN A 29 -11.69 -11.42 8.77
C GLN A 29 -12.93 -10.56 9.12
N GLY A 30 -13.90 -10.47 8.21
CA GLY A 30 -15.18 -9.77 8.46
C GLY A 30 -15.15 -8.27 8.17
N TYR A 31 -14.12 -7.75 7.49
CA TYR A 31 -14.11 -6.37 7.03
C TYR A 31 -15.06 -6.13 5.86
N ILE A 32 -15.55 -4.91 5.74
CA ILE A 32 -16.01 -4.36 4.46
C ILE A 32 -14.77 -3.83 3.75
N VAL A 33 -14.52 -4.29 2.52
CA VAL A 33 -13.33 -3.91 1.77
C VAL A 33 -13.70 -3.12 0.51
N GLU A 34 -13.18 -1.92 0.41
CA GLU A 34 -13.31 -1.02 -0.74
C GLU A 34 -12.01 -1.05 -1.53
N GLY A 35 -12.02 -1.71 -2.69
CA GLY A 35 -10.85 -1.84 -3.52
C GLY A 35 -10.81 -0.84 -4.65
N CYS A 36 -9.63 -0.48 -5.16
CA CYS A 36 -9.52 0.27 -6.41
C CYS A 36 -8.35 -0.17 -7.29
N SER A 37 -8.55 -0.03 -8.59
CA SER A 37 -7.53 -0.19 -9.64
C SER A 37 -8.02 0.39 -10.96
N ARG A 38 -7.15 0.48 -11.98
CA ARG A 38 -7.50 1.01 -13.32
C ARG A 38 -8.41 0.11 -14.15
N GLY A 39 -8.68 -1.09 -13.74
CA GLY A 39 -9.56 -2.01 -14.46
C GLY A 39 -10.33 -2.87 -13.48
N ALA A 40 -11.35 -3.56 -13.95
CA ALA A 40 -12.25 -4.39 -13.17
C ALA A 40 -11.52 -5.48 -12.35
N ALA A 41 -12.02 -5.79 -11.17
CA ALA A 41 -11.55 -6.87 -10.33
C ALA A 41 -12.50 -8.08 -10.43
N ASP A 42 -11.90 -9.25 -10.37
CA ASP A 42 -12.61 -10.54 -10.33
C ASP A 42 -12.68 -11.02 -8.86
N ILE A 43 -13.51 -10.33 -8.08
CA ILE A 43 -13.80 -10.67 -6.68
C ILE A 43 -15.29 -10.51 -6.47
N SER A 44 -15.95 -11.61 -6.11
CA SER A 44 -17.38 -11.64 -5.84
C SER A 44 -17.63 -11.89 -4.36
N ASP A 45 -17.93 -10.82 -3.61
CA ASP A 45 -18.29 -10.86 -2.19
C ASP A 45 -19.20 -9.68 -1.87
N THR A 46 -20.22 -9.89 -1.04
CA THR A 46 -21.20 -8.84 -0.67
C THR A 46 -20.59 -7.71 0.17
N ASN A 47 -19.47 -7.96 0.84
CA ASN A 47 -18.73 -6.97 1.61
C ASN A 47 -17.58 -6.34 0.78
N TYR A 48 -17.48 -6.63 -0.53
CA TYR A 48 -16.50 -6.04 -1.42
C TYR A 48 -17.13 -5.11 -2.45
N LYS A 49 -16.55 -3.94 -2.61
CA LYS A 49 -16.85 -3.06 -3.75
C LYS A 49 -15.56 -2.63 -4.43
N HIS A 50 -15.54 -2.76 -5.76
CA HIS A 50 -14.43 -2.29 -6.60
C HIS A 50 -14.73 -0.94 -7.22
N HIS A 51 -13.72 -0.05 -7.24
CA HIS A 51 -13.78 1.24 -7.90
C HIS A 51 -12.72 1.27 -9.01
N GLU A 52 -13.17 1.50 -10.25
CA GLU A 52 -12.25 1.65 -11.37
C GLU A 52 -11.73 3.08 -11.43
N LEU A 53 -10.48 3.29 -11.02
CA LEU A 53 -9.82 4.60 -11.05
C LEU A 53 -8.30 4.48 -11.12
N ASP A 54 -7.66 5.57 -11.53
CA ASP A 54 -6.23 5.77 -11.37
C ASP A 54 -5.98 6.45 -10.01
N VAL A 55 -5.08 5.87 -9.20
CA VAL A 55 -4.74 6.42 -7.88
C VAL A 55 -4.11 7.82 -7.95
N ALA A 56 -3.58 8.22 -9.11
CA ALA A 56 -3.03 9.55 -9.35
C ALA A 56 -4.09 10.58 -9.79
N ASP A 57 -5.34 10.16 -10.04
CA ASP A 57 -6.44 11.08 -10.37
C ASP A 57 -7.09 11.58 -9.07
N GLU A 58 -6.74 12.80 -8.69
CA GLU A 58 -7.23 13.44 -7.46
C GLU A 58 -8.77 13.50 -7.40
N LYS A 59 -9.44 13.79 -8.51
CA LYS A 59 -10.90 13.91 -8.55
C LYS A 59 -11.55 12.55 -8.32
N ALA A 60 -11.05 11.51 -8.99
CA ALA A 60 -11.54 10.14 -8.83
C ALA A 60 -11.32 9.61 -7.41
N VAL A 61 -10.12 9.82 -6.82
CA VAL A 61 -9.82 9.46 -5.44
C VAL A 61 -10.78 10.13 -4.46
N ARG A 62 -10.96 11.45 -4.59
CA ARG A 62 -11.90 12.20 -3.75
C ARG A 62 -13.34 11.70 -3.88
N GLY A 63 -13.77 11.39 -5.10
CA GLY A 63 -15.10 10.81 -5.37
C GLY A 63 -15.30 9.45 -4.70
N MET A 64 -14.31 8.56 -4.78
CA MET A 64 -14.33 7.26 -4.11
C MET A 64 -14.45 7.41 -2.58
N ILE A 65 -13.62 8.25 -1.98
CA ILE A 65 -13.62 8.44 -0.52
C ILE A 65 -14.93 9.07 -0.04
N ALA A 66 -15.50 10.00 -0.80
CA ALA A 66 -16.81 10.59 -0.51
C ALA A 66 -17.94 9.54 -0.57
N ASP A 67 -17.95 8.66 -1.59
CA ASP A 67 -18.92 7.58 -1.72
C ASP A 67 -18.81 6.58 -0.55
N ILE A 68 -17.59 6.15 -0.19
CA ILE A 68 -17.35 5.27 0.95
C ILE A 68 -17.85 5.91 2.24
N THR A 69 -17.49 7.17 2.47
CA THR A 69 -17.88 7.91 3.68
C THR A 69 -19.41 8.05 3.77
N LYS A 70 -20.08 8.32 2.65
CA LYS A 70 -21.56 8.41 2.58
C LYS A 70 -22.23 7.07 2.92
N ARG A 71 -21.67 5.94 2.45
CA ARG A 71 -22.26 4.61 2.68
C ARG A 71 -21.99 4.06 4.07
N HIS A 72 -20.79 4.26 4.59
CA HIS A 72 -20.36 3.58 5.82
C HIS A 72 -20.16 4.53 7.01
N GLY A 73 -20.04 5.84 6.80
CA GLY A 73 -19.75 6.82 7.85
C GLY A 73 -18.35 6.69 8.48
N ARG A 74 -17.54 5.72 8.02
CA ARG A 74 -16.24 5.37 8.60
C ARG A 74 -15.27 4.81 7.56
N ILE A 75 -13.98 4.97 7.85
CA ILE A 75 -12.86 4.25 7.23
C ILE A 75 -11.90 3.94 8.37
N ASP A 76 -11.64 2.66 8.63
CA ASP A 76 -10.84 2.21 9.76
C ASP A 76 -9.40 1.90 9.38
N ALA A 77 -9.19 1.40 8.16
CA ALA A 77 -7.87 1.10 7.65
C ALA A 77 -7.69 1.50 6.17
N LEU A 78 -6.46 1.90 5.83
CA LEU A 78 -6.03 2.18 4.47
C LEU A 78 -4.74 1.41 4.18
N LEU A 79 -4.76 0.55 3.16
CA LEU A 79 -3.59 -0.14 2.63
C LEU A 79 -3.21 0.46 1.27
N ASN A 80 -2.20 1.30 1.23
CA ASN A 80 -1.67 1.91 0.01
C ASN A 80 -0.69 0.95 -0.68
N ASN A 81 -1.27 -0.05 -1.37
CA ASN A 81 -0.52 -1.09 -2.08
C ASN A 81 -0.28 -0.75 -3.57
N ALA A 82 -1.11 0.09 -4.19
CA ALA A 82 -0.96 0.43 -5.60
C ALA A 82 0.43 1.00 -5.92
N ALA A 83 1.11 0.40 -6.87
CA ALA A 83 2.41 0.86 -7.34
C ALA A 83 2.69 0.38 -8.77
N ILE A 84 3.62 1.05 -9.43
CA ILE A 84 4.26 0.60 -10.67
C ILE A 84 5.77 0.62 -10.49
N ALA A 85 6.45 -0.27 -11.18
CA ALA A 85 7.90 -0.35 -11.24
C ALA A 85 8.36 -0.43 -12.70
N SER A 86 9.56 0.03 -12.97
CA SER A 86 10.25 -0.12 -14.25
C SER A 86 11.74 -0.22 -13.96
N MET A 87 12.30 -1.41 -14.21
CA MET A 87 13.72 -1.67 -14.02
C MET A 87 14.50 -1.20 -15.24
N ASN A 88 15.17 -0.06 -15.14
CA ASN A 88 16.01 0.52 -16.18
C ASN A 88 17.22 1.23 -15.56
N HIS A 89 18.35 1.18 -16.25
CA HIS A 89 19.47 2.04 -15.90
C HIS A 89 19.03 3.51 -15.96
N VAL A 90 19.44 4.33 -15.00
CA VAL A 90 18.95 5.72 -14.88
C VAL A 90 19.19 6.54 -16.15
N LEU A 91 20.32 6.34 -16.84
CA LEU A 91 20.64 7.03 -18.09
C LEU A 91 19.71 6.65 -19.26
N LEU A 92 19.00 5.53 -19.16
CA LEU A 92 18.07 5.02 -20.17
C LEU A 92 16.60 5.19 -19.77
N THR A 93 16.32 5.76 -18.59
CA THR A 93 14.96 5.92 -18.10
C THR A 93 14.32 7.18 -18.69
N PRO A 94 13.28 7.06 -19.55
CA PRO A 94 12.59 8.24 -20.08
C PRO A 94 11.93 9.05 -18.96
N ALA A 95 11.98 10.37 -19.05
CA ALA A 95 11.35 11.27 -18.07
C ALA A 95 9.84 10.96 -17.89
N LYS A 96 9.13 10.61 -18.98
CA LYS A 96 7.72 10.20 -18.91
C LYS A 96 7.50 8.99 -18.01
N THR A 97 8.39 7.99 -18.08
CA THR A 97 8.33 6.78 -17.22
C THR A 97 8.62 7.14 -15.76
N ALA A 98 9.66 7.97 -15.53
CA ALA A 98 10.00 8.45 -14.20
C ALA A 98 8.84 9.23 -13.57
N ASN A 99 8.29 10.22 -14.28
CA ASN A 99 7.16 11.02 -13.81
C ASN A 99 5.95 10.14 -13.48
N ARG A 100 5.63 9.16 -14.35
CA ARG A 100 4.51 8.25 -14.10
C ARG A 100 4.69 7.39 -12.85
N MET A 101 5.92 6.94 -12.56
CA MET A 101 6.23 6.25 -11.30
C MET A 101 6.01 7.15 -10.08
N LEU A 102 6.46 8.39 -10.13
CA LEU A 102 6.26 9.35 -9.04
C LEU A 102 4.77 9.69 -8.84
N GLU A 103 4.03 9.90 -9.92
CA GLU A 103 2.58 10.14 -9.86
C GLU A 103 1.83 9.00 -9.18
N VAL A 104 2.08 7.75 -9.58
CA VAL A 104 1.38 6.60 -9.02
C VAL A 104 1.86 6.29 -7.60
N ASN A 105 3.19 6.17 -7.41
CA ASN A 105 3.74 5.63 -6.17
C ASN A 105 3.75 6.66 -5.03
N VAL A 106 3.96 7.94 -5.34
CA VAL A 106 4.08 9.02 -4.34
C VAL A 106 2.78 9.83 -4.27
N THR A 107 2.40 10.48 -5.39
CA THR A 107 1.21 11.35 -5.40
C THR A 107 -0.05 10.55 -5.09
N GLY A 108 -0.22 9.36 -5.70
CA GLY A 108 -1.36 8.49 -5.42
C GLY A 108 -1.46 8.10 -3.94
N THR A 109 -0.33 7.69 -3.33
CA THR A 109 -0.27 7.40 -1.89
C THR A 109 -0.65 8.62 -1.05
N MET A 110 -0.12 9.81 -1.39
CA MET A 110 -0.41 11.06 -0.69
C MET A 110 -1.90 11.43 -0.79
N LEU A 111 -2.51 11.31 -1.96
CA LEU A 111 -3.92 11.64 -2.18
C LEU A 111 -4.85 10.78 -1.31
N PHE A 112 -4.62 9.45 -1.29
CA PHE A 112 -5.39 8.56 -0.42
C PHE A 112 -5.15 8.86 1.05
N CYS A 113 -3.91 8.99 1.51
CA CYS A 113 -3.61 9.34 2.90
C CYS A 113 -4.29 10.65 3.32
N ARG A 114 -4.18 11.71 2.51
CA ARG A 114 -4.74 13.03 2.78
C ARG A 114 -6.25 13.00 2.99
N ASP A 115 -6.97 12.34 2.08
CA ASP A 115 -8.43 12.41 2.09
C ASP A 115 -9.05 11.37 3.04
N VAL A 116 -8.42 10.21 3.22
CA VAL A 116 -8.81 9.20 4.22
C VAL A 116 -8.54 9.71 5.64
N ALA A 117 -7.39 10.36 5.88
CA ALA A 117 -7.07 10.91 7.20
C ALA A 117 -8.14 11.88 7.71
N LYS A 118 -8.74 12.71 6.83
CA LYS A 118 -9.84 13.61 7.22
C LYS A 118 -11.05 12.88 7.80
N VAL A 119 -11.33 11.67 7.31
CA VAL A 119 -12.42 10.81 7.81
C VAL A 119 -12.01 10.18 9.13
N MET A 120 -10.80 9.64 9.21
CA MET A 120 -10.26 8.99 10.42
C MET A 120 -10.14 9.95 11.59
N MET A 121 -9.65 11.19 11.36
CA MET A 121 -9.51 12.22 12.39
C MET A 121 -10.84 12.56 13.08
N ARG A 122 -11.96 12.60 12.35
CA ARG A 122 -13.30 12.88 12.92
C ARG A 122 -13.74 11.81 13.90
N ARG A 123 -13.26 10.57 13.71
CA ARG A 123 -13.55 9.42 14.57
C ARG A 123 -12.49 9.17 15.63
N LYS A 124 -11.38 9.91 15.58
CA LYS A 124 -10.20 9.71 16.43
C LYS A 124 -9.67 8.26 16.39
N TYR A 125 -9.74 7.64 15.22
CA TYR A 125 -9.28 6.28 14.96
C TYR A 125 -8.95 6.09 13.50
N GLY A 126 -7.83 5.45 13.21
CA GLY A 126 -7.44 5.03 11.87
C GLY A 126 -6.09 4.33 11.83
N ARG A 127 -5.92 3.46 10.84
CA ARG A 127 -4.70 2.68 10.59
C ARG A 127 -4.31 2.85 9.13
N ILE A 128 -3.17 3.47 8.86
CA ILE A 128 -2.64 3.67 7.52
C ILE A 128 -1.38 2.83 7.36
N VAL A 129 -1.34 2.01 6.34
CA VAL A 129 -0.18 1.18 5.99
C VAL A 129 0.25 1.49 4.54
N ASN A 130 1.42 2.07 4.39
CA ASN A 130 2.00 2.41 3.10
C ASN A 130 3.01 1.33 2.67
N PHE A 131 2.92 0.90 1.41
CA PHE A 131 3.82 -0.11 0.87
C PHE A 131 5.07 0.56 0.29
N THR A 132 6.20 0.27 0.89
CA THR A 132 7.54 0.58 0.37
C THR A 132 8.19 -0.67 -0.24
N THR A 133 9.50 -0.74 -0.29
CA THR A 133 10.25 -1.85 -0.87
C THR A 133 11.59 -2.02 -0.17
N ILE A 134 12.10 -3.25 -0.13
CA ILE A 134 13.48 -3.52 0.32
C ILE A 134 14.53 -2.99 -0.66
N VAL A 135 14.15 -2.74 -1.92
CA VAL A 135 15.05 -2.26 -2.97
C VAL A 135 15.68 -0.90 -2.62
N ALA A 136 14.97 -0.07 -1.85
CA ALA A 136 15.48 1.23 -1.44
C ALA A 136 16.70 1.12 -0.50
N PRO A 137 16.65 0.38 0.62
CA PRO A 137 17.82 0.21 1.50
C PRO A 137 18.96 -0.59 0.87
N ILE A 138 18.68 -1.60 0.02
CA ILE A 138 19.75 -2.39 -0.63
C ILE A 138 20.40 -1.70 -1.84
N ALA A 139 19.91 -0.53 -2.26
CA ALA A 139 20.44 0.26 -3.37
C ALA A 139 20.63 -0.54 -4.67
N LEU A 140 19.61 -1.27 -5.12
CA LEU A 140 19.67 -2.16 -6.27
C LEU A 140 19.85 -1.37 -7.57
N ALA A 141 20.90 -1.67 -8.34
CA ALA A 141 21.15 -1.05 -9.64
C ALA A 141 20.00 -1.32 -10.63
N GLY A 142 19.62 -0.29 -11.40
CA GLY A 142 18.47 -0.33 -12.33
C GLY A 142 17.13 0.04 -11.71
N GLU A 143 17.05 0.28 -10.41
CA GLU A 143 15.83 0.60 -9.68
C GLU A 143 15.80 2.05 -9.14
N ALA A 144 16.68 2.93 -9.63
CA ALA A 144 16.91 4.26 -9.07
C ALA A 144 15.60 5.06 -8.86
N ILE A 145 14.75 5.16 -9.88
CA ILE A 145 13.50 5.95 -9.81
C ILE A 145 12.46 5.25 -8.93
N TYR A 146 12.35 3.92 -9.05
CA TYR A 146 11.43 3.15 -8.21
C TYR A 146 11.83 3.24 -6.74
N ALA A 147 13.11 2.99 -6.43
CA ALA A 147 13.65 3.10 -5.08
C ALA A 147 13.47 4.51 -4.50
N ALA A 148 13.75 5.56 -5.28
CA ALA A 148 13.54 6.95 -4.88
C ALA A 148 12.05 7.23 -4.56
N SER A 149 11.12 6.75 -5.41
CA SER A 149 9.68 6.90 -5.16
C SER A 149 9.25 6.22 -3.86
N LYS A 150 9.78 5.04 -3.56
CA LYS A 150 9.47 4.28 -2.34
C LYS A 150 10.15 4.84 -1.09
N ALA A 151 11.35 5.42 -1.22
CA ALA A 151 12.01 6.16 -0.15
C ALA A 151 11.23 7.45 0.20
N ALA A 152 10.69 8.15 -0.80
CA ALA A 152 9.79 9.29 -0.58
C ALA A 152 8.54 8.90 0.24
N VAL A 153 7.95 7.72 -0.03
CA VAL A 153 6.81 7.19 0.75
C VAL A 153 7.21 6.93 2.21
N VAL A 154 8.43 6.43 2.47
CA VAL A 154 8.92 6.23 3.85
C VAL A 154 8.99 7.56 4.61
N THR A 155 9.62 8.59 4.01
CA THR A 155 9.72 9.91 4.63
C THR A 155 8.34 10.54 4.85
N PHE A 156 7.47 10.46 3.84
CA PHE A 156 6.08 10.92 3.94
C PHE A 156 5.33 10.22 5.08
N THR A 157 5.46 8.89 5.21
CA THR A 157 4.83 8.11 6.28
C THR A 157 5.26 8.60 7.66
N ARG A 158 6.55 8.83 7.87
CA ARG A 158 7.10 9.31 9.15
C ARG A 158 6.54 10.67 9.54
N ILE A 159 6.51 11.62 8.61
CA ILE A 159 5.98 12.96 8.86
C ILE A 159 4.48 12.89 9.14
N LEU A 160 3.73 12.16 8.31
CA LEU A 160 2.28 12.01 8.48
C LEU A 160 1.91 11.35 9.83
N ALA A 161 2.75 10.42 10.33
CA ALA A 161 2.57 9.82 11.64
C ALA A 161 2.59 10.86 12.78
N PHE A 162 3.49 11.85 12.72
CA PHE A 162 3.52 12.96 13.67
C PHE A 162 2.30 13.87 13.56
N GLU A 163 1.89 14.19 12.34
CA GLU A 163 0.74 15.07 12.09
C GLU A 163 -0.59 14.46 12.56
N LEU A 164 -0.72 13.13 12.47
CA LEU A 164 -1.98 12.43 12.75
C LEU A 164 -2.05 11.81 14.15
N GLY A 165 -0.94 11.65 14.86
CA GLY A 165 -0.87 10.93 16.13
C GLY A 165 -1.83 11.45 17.18
N GLN A 166 -1.97 12.77 17.34
CA GLN A 166 -2.91 13.41 18.26
C GLN A 166 -4.39 13.08 17.99
N TRP A 167 -4.70 12.56 16.80
CA TRP A 167 -6.04 12.16 16.39
C TRP A 167 -6.29 10.65 16.51
N GLY A 168 -5.39 9.90 17.15
CA GLY A 168 -5.52 8.44 17.29
C GLY A 168 -5.35 7.68 15.98
N VAL A 169 -4.74 8.30 14.96
CA VAL A 169 -4.46 7.70 13.67
C VAL A 169 -2.98 7.33 13.59
N THR A 170 -2.68 6.05 13.34
CA THR A 170 -1.31 5.59 13.09
C THR A 170 -1.02 5.50 11.59
N CYS A 171 0.21 5.81 11.22
CA CYS A 171 0.69 5.71 9.85
C CYS A 171 2.04 4.99 9.85
N ASN A 172 2.09 3.80 9.25
CA ASN A 172 3.29 2.96 9.19
C ASN A 172 3.55 2.50 7.77
N SER A 173 4.72 1.94 7.52
CA SER A 173 5.05 1.37 6.21
C SER A 173 5.79 0.04 6.35
N PHE A 174 5.74 -0.78 5.30
CA PHE A 174 6.63 -1.93 5.20
C PHE A 174 7.13 -2.14 3.78
N GLY A 175 8.36 -2.62 3.67
CA GLY A 175 8.99 -3.00 2.42
C GLY A 175 8.93 -4.51 2.23
N ALA A 176 8.16 -4.95 1.23
CA ALA A 176 8.10 -6.35 0.87
C ALA A 176 9.40 -6.80 0.17
N THR A 177 9.80 -8.05 0.39
CA THR A 177 10.75 -8.76 -0.45
C THR A 177 10.11 -9.08 -1.81
N PRO A 178 10.86 -9.51 -2.84
CA PRO A 178 10.26 -9.99 -4.08
C PRO A 178 9.26 -11.11 -3.79
N ILE A 179 8.04 -10.95 -4.32
CA ILE A 179 6.96 -11.93 -4.22
C ILE A 179 6.56 -12.31 -5.64
N MET A 180 6.37 -13.60 -5.93
CA MET A 180 6.02 -14.07 -7.26
C MET A 180 4.65 -13.54 -7.69
N THR A 181 4.66 -12.37 -8.32
CA THR A 181 3.52 -11.65 -8.89
C THR A 181 3.83 -11.28 -10.34
N ASP A 182 2.85 -10.76 -11.07
CA ASP A 182 3.07 -10.28 -12.45
C ASP A 182 4.19 -9.22 -12.54
N MET A 183 4.40 -8.47 -11.47
CA MET A 183 5.43 -7.40 -11.43
C MET A 183 6.84 -7.97 -11.57
N ILE A 184 7.13 -9.17 -11.05
CA ILE A 184 8.45 -9.77 -11.08
C ILE A 184 8.59 -10.94 -12.06
N ARG A 185 7.51 -11.43 -12.65
CA ARG A 185 7.57 -12.54 -13.64
C ARG A 185 8.45 -12.24 -14.85
N GLY A 186 8.57 -10.97 -15.23
CA GLY A 186 9.43 -10.53 -16.33
C GLY A 186 10.86 -10.15 -15.93
N VAL A 187 11.21 -10.23 -14.64
CA VAL A 187 12.55 -9.92 -14.14
C VAL A 187 13.45 -11.15 -14.32
N PRO A 188 14.66 -11.00 -14.89
CA PRO A 188 15.63 -12.08 -15.03
C PRO A 188 15.92 -12.76 -13.68
N GLN A 189 16.01 -14.10 -13.68
CA GLN A 189 16.15 -14.90 -12.45
C GLN A 189 17.44 -14.59 -11.68
N ASP A 190 18.53 -14.27 -12.40
CA ASP A 190 19.81 -13.86 -11.80
C ASP A 190 19.66 -12.58 -10.95
N LYS A 191 18.86 -11.62 -11.40
CA LYS A 191 18.56 -10.40 -10.65
C LYS A 191 17.70 -10.68 -9.42
N ILE A 192 16.70 -11.56 -9.53
CA ILE A 192 15.89 -12.00 -8.39
C ILE A 192 16.79 -12.69 -7.36
N ASN A 193 17.66 -13.60 -7.82
CA ASN A 193 18.60 -14.31 -6.95
C ASN A 193 19.58 -13.35 -6.28
N ALA A 194 20.08 -12.32 -6.99
CA ALA A 194 20.93 -11.29 -6.41
C ALA A 194 20.26 -10.56 -5.25
N VAL A 195 18.98 -10.21 -5.39
CA VAL A 195 18.19 -9.61 -4.31
C VAL A 195 18.04 -10.57 -3.13
N VAL A 196 17.63 -11.83 -3.39
CA VAL A 196 17.45 -12.85 -2.35
C VAL A 196 18.76 -13.12 -1.60
N ASN A 197 19.89 -13.13 -2.28
CA ASN A 197 21.20 -13.34 -1.67
C ASN A 197 21.64 -12.19 -0.74
N ASN A 198 21.05 -11.00 -0.89
CA ASN A 198 21.28 -9.86 0.01
C ASN A 198 20.34 -9.83 1.22
N LEU A 199 19.38 -10.76 1.32
CA LEU A 199 18.51 -10.88 2.49
C LEU A 199 19.14 -11.74 3.57
N ALA A 200 18.82 -11.49 4.83
CA ALA A 200 19.16 -12.43 5.92
C ALA A 200 18.37 -13.75 5.77
N ILE A 201 17.09 -13.66 5.44
CA ILE A 201 16.24 -14.82 5.14
C ILE A 201 16.25 -15.06 3.63
N LYS A 202 17.00 -16.05 3.17
CA LYS A 202 17.30 -16.36 1.77
C LYS A 202 16.12 -17.03 1.03
N ARG A 203 14.98 -16.34 0.96
CA ARG A 203 13.80 -16.82 0.20
C ARG A 203 13.01 -15.65 -0.37
N LEU A 204 12.20 -15.93 -1.37
CA LEU A 204 11.13 -15.04 -1.80
C LEU A 204 10.11 -14.85 -0.68
N GLY A 205 9.52 -13.68 -0.60
CA GLY A 205 8.35 -13.46 0.24
C GLY A 205 7.11 -14.16 -0.29
N THR A 206 6.13 -14.27 0.58
CA THR A 206 4.78 -14.76 0.26
C THR A 206 3.75 -13.66 0.47
N HIS A 207 2.58 -13.82 -0.11
CA HIS A 207 1.45 -12.92 0.18
C HIS A 207 1.09 -12.94 1.68
N ALA A 208 1.22 -14.10 2.34
CA ALA A 208 0.98 -14.25 3.76
C ALA A 208 1.98 -13.46 4.63
N ASP A 209 3.25 -13.37 4.21
CA ASP A 209 4.24 -12.52 4.91
C ASP A 209 3.79 -11.04 4.91
N CYS A 210 3.22 -10.56 3.79
CA CYS A 210 2.67 -9.20 3.71
C CYS A 210 1.42 -9.03 4.59
N ALA A 211 0.50 -10.01 4.56
CA ALA A 211 -0.72 -9.95 5.37
C ALA A 211 -0.38 -9.92 6.86
N ASN A 212 0.59 -10.70 7.32
CA ASN A 212 1.02 -10.72 8.70
C ASN A 212 1.51 -9.34 9.21
N VAL A 213 2.28 -8.62 8.39
CA VAL A 213 2.70 -7.25 8.76
C VAL A 213 1.53 -6.27 8.69
N CYS A 214 0.63 -6.42 7.71
CA CYS A 214 -0.57 -5.60 7.65
C CYS A 214 -1.45 -5.84 8.89
N ASP A 215 -1.69 -7.11 9.28
CA ASP A 215 -2.47 -7.47 10.47
C ASP A 215 -1.88 -6.85 11.73
N PHE A 216 -0.56 -6.88 11.88
CA PHE A 216 0.12 -6.22 12.98
C PHE A 216 -0.15 -4.71 13.00
N PHE A 217 0.02 -4.01 11.88
CA PHE A 217 -0.17 -2.56 11.83
C PHE A 217 -1.63 -2.11 11.90
N VAL A 218 -2.60 -2.90 11.40
CA VAL A 218 -4.03 -2.53 11.47
C VAL A 218 -4.70 -2.96 12.76
N SER A 219 -4.04 -3.78 13.58
CA SER A 219 -4.55 -4.22 14.87
C SER A 219 -4.92 -3.03 15.76
N PRO A 220 -6.07 -3.05 16.44
CA PRO A 220 -6.38 -2.07 17.48
C PRO A 220 -5.29 -1.98 18.56
N SER A 221 -4.62 -3.09 18.89
CA SER A 221 -3.54 -3.16 19.90
C SER A 221 -2.24 -2.47 19.46
N SER A 222 -2.13 -2.08 18.18
CA SER A 222 -0.96 -1.35 17.64
C SER A 222 -1.16 0.17 17.66
N ASP A 223 -1.93 0.69 18.59
CA ASP A 223 -2.30 2.10 18.70
C ASP A 223 -1.14 3.04 19.10
N ASN A 224 -0.10 2.50 19.73
CA ASN A 224 1.14 3.22 20.05
C ASN A 224 2.28 2.95 19.05
N ILE A 225 1.99 2.33 17.89
CA ILE A 225 2.97 2.01 16.86
C ILE A 225 2.69 2.89 15.65
N THR A 226 3.49 3.94 15.46
CA THR A 226 3.35 4.88 14.34
C THR A 226 4.72 5.36 13.86
N GLY A 227 4.81 5.75 12.58
CA GLY A 227 6.05 6.21 11.95
C GLY A 227 7.07 5.11 11.68
N GLN A 228 6.70 3.84 11.89
CA GLN A 228 7.62 2.70 11.77
C GLN A 228 7.73 2.19 10.34
N VAL A 229 8.90 1.60 10.05
CA VAL A 229 9.17 0.93 8.77
C VAL A 229 9.66 -0.47 9.07
N ILE A 230 8.95 -1.48 8.59
CA ILE A 230 9.38 -2.88 8.68
C ILE A 230 9.85 -3.33 7.29
N TYR A 231 11.10 -3.75 7.15
CA TYR A 231 11.59 -4.40 5.95
C TYR A 231 11.58 -5.92 6.13
N LEU A 232 10.87 -6.61 5.24
CA LEU A 232 10.84 -8.08 5.25
C LEU A 232 12.17 -8.67 4.80
N GLY A 233 12.51 -9.86 5.28
CA GLY A 233 13.71 -10.60 4.87
C GLY A 233 15.00 -10.19 5.57
N GLY A 234 14.96 -9.24 6.51
CA GLY A 234 16.13 -8.81 7.28
C GLY A 234 17.12 -8.01 6.42
N VAL A 235 16.65 -6.86 5.92
CA VAL A 235 17.48 -5.85 5.24
C VAL A 235 17.86 -4.80 6.27
N THR A 236 19.15 -4.48 6.34
CA THR A 236 19.71 -3.42 7.19
C THR A 236 20.06 -2.18 6.37
#